data_3b89affe66c8b0912fd6343fc24838e0
#
_entry.id   3b89affe66c8b0912fd6343fc24838e0
#
_cell.length_a   1.000
_cell.length_b   1.000
_cell.length_c   1.000
_cell.angle_alpha   90.00
_cell.angle_beta   90.00
_cell.angle_gamma   90.00
#
_symmetry.space_group_name_H-M   'P 1'
#
loop_
_entity.id
_entity.type
_entity.pdbx_description
1 polymer ?
#
loop_
_entity_poly.entity_id
_entity_poly.type
_entity_poly.pdbx_seq_one_letter_code
_entity_poly.pdbx_strand_id
1 'polypeptide(L)'
;MKKIVIASACRTAIGKFGGTLANVPAAELGSIVIKEALNRANVKPEQVDHVYMGCVIQAGLGQNVARQASLKAGLPVETPAVTVNVVCGLSLIHI
;
A
#
# COMPACT_ATOMS: atom_id res chain seq x y z
N MET A 1 12.35 -8.14 -24.55
CA MET A 1 11.31 -8.06 -23.51
C MET A 1 11.92 -7.59 -22.19
N LYS A 2 11.32 -6.61 -21.56
CA LYS A 2 11.79 -6.15 -20.25
C LYS A 2 11.50 -7.19 -19.20
N LYS A 3 12.44 -7.40 -18.27
CA LYS A 3 12.21 -8.23 -17.10
C LYS A 3 11.41 -7.46 -16.07
N ILE A 4 10.36 -8.07 -15.56
CA ILE A 4 9.58 -7.52 -14.46
C ILE A 4 9.84 -8.40 -13.26
N VAL A 5 10.24 -7.80 -12.16
CA VAL A 5 10.65 -8.53 -10.95
C VAL A 5 9.90 -8.02 -9.73
N ILE A 6 9.78 -8.87 -8.72
CA ILE A 6 9.33 -8.47 -7.38
C ILE A 6 10.59 -8.22 -6.56
N ALA A 7 10.80 -6.98 -6.14
CA ALA A 7 12.01 -6.59 -5.41
C ALA A 7 11.92 -6.87 -3.91
N SER A 8 10.72 -6.79 -3.34
CA SER A 8 10.48 -7.13 -1.93
C SER A 8 9.01 -7.38 -1.69
N ALA A 9 8.70 -7.93 -0.54
CA ALA A 9 7.33 -8.14 -0.09
C ALA A 9 7.29 -8.14 1.43
N CYS A 10 6.21 -7.61 2.00
CA CYS A 10 6.00 -7.61 3.43
C CYS A 10 4.52 -7.44 3.73
N ARG A 11 4.14 -7.69 4.96
CA ARG A 11 2.80 -7.44 5.48
C ARG A 11 2.86 -7.03 6.95
N THR A 12 1.80 -6.43 7.44
CA THR A 12 1.62 -6.24 8.87
C THR A 12 1.21 -7.56 9.54
N ALA A 13 1.16 -7.56 10.86
CA ALA A 13 0.52 -8.65 11.59
C ALA A 13 -0.95 -8.76 11.16
N ILE A 14 -1.49 -9.96 11.26
CA ILE A 14 -2.93 -10.21 11.05
C ILE A 14 -3.59 -10.22 12.42
N GLY A 15 -4.52 -9.27 12.63
CA GLY A 15 -5.28 -9.18 13.84
C GLY A 15 -6.60 -9.93 13.75
N LYS A 16 -7.31 -10.03 14.86
CA LYS A 16 -8.67 -10.55 14.91
C LYS A 16 -9.67 -9.39 14.99
N PHE A 17 -10.93 -9.67 14.69
CA PHE A 17 -12.01 -8.69 14.81
C PHE A 17 -12.04 -8.09 16.23
N GLY A 18 -12.00 -6.76 16.30
CA GLY A 18 -11.96 -6.04 17.58
C GLY A 18 -10.64 -6.18 18.34
N GLY A 19 -9.61 -6.74 17.72
CA GLY A 19 -8.31 -6.98 18.35
C GLY A 19 -7.35 -5.79 18.29
N THR A 20 -6.05 -6.09 18.30
CA THR A 20 -4.98 -5.08 18.45
C THR A 20 -4.91 -4.07 17.33
N LEU A 21 -5.39 -4.41 16.12
CA LEU A 21 -5.37 -3.52 14.97
C LEU A 21 -6.68 -2.75 14.78
N ALA A 22 -7.66 -2.92 15.67
CA ALA A 22 -8.99 -2.34 15.51
C ALA A 22 -8.98 -0.81 15.34
N ASN A 23 -8.05 -0.12 16.01
CA ASN A 23 -7.96 1.34 15.99
C ASN A 23 -6.88 1.88 15.06
N VAL A 24 -6.30 1.04 14.22
CA VAL A 24 -5.26 1.45 13.26
C VAL A 24 -5.91 1.69 11.90
N PRO A 25 -5.92 2.93 11.39
CA PRO A 25 -6.51 3.22 10.08
C PRO A 25 -5.81 2.47 8.95
N ALA A 26 -6.57 2.11 7.92
CA ALA A 26 -6.03 1.39 6.78
C ALA A 26 -4.88 2.14 6.09
N ALA A 27 -4.97 3.46 5.97
CA ALA A 27 -3.91 4.27 5.39
C ALA A 27 -2.60 4.19 6.19
N GLU A 28 -2.70 4.09 7.51
CA GLU A 28 -1.53 3.93 8.36
C GLU A 28 -0.89 2.56 8.20
N LEU A 29 -1.69 1.51 8.17
CA LEU A 29 -1.19 0.16 7.87
C LEU A 29 -0.49 0.13 6.50
N GLY A 30 -1.10 0.76 5.51
CA GLY A 30 -0.53 0.90 4.17
C GLY A 30 0.80 1.63 4.18
N SER A 31 0.92 2.72 4.94
CA SER A 31 2.16 3.48 5.03
C SER A 31 3.30 2.68 5.63
N ILE A 32 2.99 1.87 6.64
CA ILE A 32 3.98 1.00 7.30
C ILE A 32 4.54 -0.02 6.31
N VAL A 33 3.68 -0.68 5.54
CA VAL A 33 4.15 -1.69 4.58
C VAL A 33 4.89 -1.06 3.41
N ILE A 34 4.50 0.14 2.96
CA ILE A 34 5.23 0.85 1.91
C ILE A 34 6.66 1.16 2.38
N LYS A 35 6.80 1.76 3.56
CA LYS A 35 8.11 2.06 4.12
C LYS A 35 8.98 0.82 4.24
N GLU A 36 8.44 -0.25 4.79
CA GLU A 36 9.19 -1.48 5.00
C GLU A 36 9.58 -2.15 3.69
N ALA A 37 8.68 -2.17 2.71
CA ALA A 37 8.97 -2.75 1.40
C ALA A 37 10.09 -2.00 0.70
N LEU A 38 10.07 -0.66 0.74
CA LEU A 38 11.14 0.16 0.17
C LEU A 38 12.47 -0.08 0.89
N ASN A 39 12.44 -0.16 2.21
CA ASN A 39 13.63 -0.41 3.00
C ASN A 39 14.27 -1.76 2.67
N ARG A 40 13.46 -2.82 2.58
CA ARG A 40 13.94 -4.16 2.23
C ARG A 40 14.51 -4.24 0.82
N ALA A 41 13.94 -3.50 -0.10
CA ALA A 41 14.40 -3.45 -1.49
C ALA A 41 15.57 -2.48 -1.70
N ASN A 42 15.93 -1.71 -0.68
CA ASN A 42 16.91 -0.62 -0.78
C ASN A 42 16.52 0.38 -1.89
N VAL A 43 15.25 0.71 -1.96
CA VAL A 43 14.68 1.67 -2.93
C VAL A 43 14.36 2.97 -2.18
N LYS A 44 14.80 4.09 -2.74
CA LYS A 44 14.49 5.40 -2.18
C LYS A 44 13.07 5.83 -2.57
N PRO A 45 12.36 6.58 -1.71
CA PRO A 45 11.01 7.06 -2.04
C PRO A 45 10.92 7.77 -3.40
N GLU A 46 11.95 8.53 -3.78
CA GLU A 46 11.99 9.27 -5.05
C GLU A 46 12.07 8.37 -6.27
N GLN A 47 12.42 7.11 -6.09
CA GLN A 47 12.52 6.13 -7.18
C GLN A 47 11.18 5.45 -7.49
N VAL A 48 10.15 5.72 -6.70
CA VAL A 48 8.81 5.13 -6.90
C VAL A 48 8.05 5.97 -7.92
N ASP A 49 7.68 5.35 -9.02
CA ASP A 49 6.98 6.03 -10.11
C ASP A 49 5.46 6.03 -9.91
N HIS A 50 4.93 5.03 -9.23
CA HIS A 50 3.49 4.87 -9.11
C HIS A 50 3.14 3.97 -7.91
N VAL A 51 1.99 4.24 -7.29
CA VAL A 51 1.49 3.42 -6.18
C VAL A 51 0.12 2.86 -6.55
N TYR A 52 -0.01 1.55 -6.47
CA TYR A 52 -1.29 0.86 -6.59
C TYR A 52 -1.57 0.13 -5.29
N MET A 53 -2.67 0.46 -4.62
CA MET A 53 -3.06 -0.23 -3.40
C MET A 53 -4.51 -0.66 -3.46
N GLY A 54 -4.76 -1.90 -3.07
CA GLY A 54 -6.10 -2.42 -2.94
C GLY A 54 -6.76 -1.99 -1.65
N CYS A 55 -8.02 -1.59 -1.73
CA CYS A 55 -8.85 -1.35 -0.56
C CYS A 55 -10.29 -1.71 -0.90
N VAL A 56 -10.79 -2.76 -0.26
CA VAL A 56 -12.12 -3.29 -0.56
C VAL A 56 -13.20 -2.46 0.11
N ILE A 57 -13.04 -2.15 1.38
CA ILE A 57 -14.02 -1.39 2.15
C ILE A 57 -13.46 -0.01 2.43
N GLN A 58 -13.90 0.97 1.63
CA GLN A 58 -13.33 2.32 1.64
C GLN A 58 -14.19 3.31 2.44
N ALA A 59 -15.36 2.90 2.90
CA ALA A 59 -16.27 3.78 3.63
C ALA A 59 -15.61 4.30 4.91
N GLY A 60 -15.70 5.61 5.15
CA GLY A 60 -15.16 6.24 6.33
C GLY A 60 -13.65 6.45 6.33
N LEU A 61 -12.94 6.08 5.26
CA LEU A 61 -11.49 6.19 5.17
C LEU A 61 -10.99 7.47 4.48
N GLY A 62 -11.92 8.32 4.01
CA GLY A 62 -11.58 9.52 3.27
C GLY A 62 -11.32 9.24 1.80
N GLN A 63 -10.71 10.21 1.13
CA GLN A 63 -10.44 10.11 -0.30
C GLN A 63 -9.15 9.35 -0.56
N ASN A 64 -9.11 8.57 -1.62
CA ASN A 64 -7.94 7.88 -2.16
C ASN A 64 -6.99 7.34 -1.08
N VAL A 65 -7.34 6.20 -0.51
CA VAL A 65 -6.58 5.59 0.60
C VAL A 65 -5.13 5.31 0.19
N ALA A 66 -4.89 4.93 -1.07
CA ALA A 66 -3.54 4.74 -1.59
C ALA A 66 -2.72 6.04 -1.51
N ARG A 67 -3.33 7.17 -1.87
CA ARG A 67 -2.69 8.48 -1.77
C ARG A 67 -2.35 8.83 -0.33
N GLN A 68 -3.26 8.60 0.59
CA GLN A 68 -3.02 8.83 2.01
C GLN A 68 -1.85 7.98 2.51
N ALA A 69 -1.82 6.69 2.15
CA ALA A 69 -0.76 5.79 2.56
C ALA A 69 0.59 6.20 1.96
N SER A 70 0.63 6.60 0.70
CA SER A 70 1.87 7.01 0.03
C SER A 70 2.47 8.25 0.66
N LEU A 71 1.65 9.27 0.96
CA LEU A 71 2.12 10.49 1.60
C LEU A 71 2.59 10.22 3.02
N LYS A 72 1.87 9.41 3.78
CA LYS A 72 2.28 9.01 5.14
C LYS A 72 3.58 8.21 5.14
N ALA A 73 3.85 7.48 4.07
CA ALA A 73 5.09 6.73 3.92
C ALA A 73 6.29 7.61 3.52
N GLY A 74 6.05 8.87 3.19
CA GLY A 74 7.10 9.80 2.81
C GLY A 74 7.43 9.82 1.33
N LEU A 75 6.55 9.28 0.47
CA LEU A 75 6.74 9.37 -0.96
C LEU A 75 6.53 10.81 -1.45
N PRO A 76 7.20 11.22 -2.56
CA PRO A 76 7.03 12.55 -3.10
C PRO A 76 5.57 12.85 -3.48
N VAL A 77 5.19 14.12 -3.38
CA VAL A 77 3.83 14.55 -3.74
C VAL A 77 3.53 14.35 -5.22
N GLU A 78 4.57 14.28 -6.05
CA GLU A 78 4.46 14.06 -7.49
C GLU A 78 4.15 12.60 -7.85
N THR A 79 4.39 11.66 -6.93
CA THR A 79 4.15 10.24 -7.19
C THR A 79 2.65 9.95 -7.20
N PRO A 80 2.08 9.54 -8.35
CA PRO A 80 0.65 9.24 -8.42
C PRO A 80 0.30 7.98 -7.64
N ALA A 81 -0.92 7.92 -7.13
CA ALA A 81 -1.41 6.79 -6.38
C ALA A 81 -2.84 6.47 -6.79
N VAL A 82 -3.13 5.18 -6.94
CA VAL A 82 -4.45 4.68 -7.31
C VAL A 82 -4.93 3.66 -6.29
N THR A 83 -6.12 3.86 -5.79
CA THR A 83 -6.81 2.87 -4.96
C THR A 83 -7.65 1.98 -5.87
N VAL A 84 -7.40 0.68 -5.83
CA VAL A 84 -8.08 -0.29 -6.69
C VAL A 84 -8.95 -1.23 -5.86
N ASN A 85 -10.03 -1.72 -6.46
CA ASN A 85 -10.93 -2.64 -5.79
C ASN A 85 -11.48 -3.67 -6.78
N VAL A 86 -11.04 -4.90 -6.63
CA VAL A 86 -11.58 -6.06 -7.34
C VAL A 86 -12.01 -7.11 -6.31
N VAL A 87 -12.30 -6.67 -5.11
CA VAL A 87 -12.69 -7.49 -3.96
C VAL A 87 -11.69 -8.66 -3.80
N CYS A 88 -12.14 -9.89 -3.81
CA CYS A 88 -11.28 -11.05 -3.62
C CYS A 88 -10.33 -11.34 -4.80
N GLY A 89 -10.53 -10.65 -5.93
CA GLY A 89 -9.69 -10.80 -7.11
C GLY A 89 -8.48 -9.88 -7.17
N LEU A 90 -8.23 -9.07 -6.12
CA LEU A 90 -7.15 -8.08 -6.15
C LEU A 90 -5.78 -8.69 -6.43
N SER A 91 -5.49 -9.86 -5.88
CA SER A 91 -4.20 -10.50 -6.09
C SER A 91 -3.97 -10.92 -7.55
N LEU A 92 -5.01 -11.02 -8.35
CA LEU A 92 -4.92 -11.42 -9.75
C LEU A 92 -4.48 -10.30 -10.68
N ILE A 93 -4.57 -9.05 -10.25
CA ILE A 93 -4.17 -7.91 -11.09
C ILE A 93 -2.68 -7.89 -11.39
N HIS A 94 -1.88 -8.58 -10.58
CA HIS A 94 -0.43 -8.69 -10.79
C HIS A 94 -0.07 -9.59 -11.97
N ILE A 95 -0.98 -10.45 -12.36
CA ILE A 95 -0.78 -11.42 -13.44
C ILE A 95 -1.03 -10.78 -14.80
#